data_ceaab27a022c2b4e0f4af628724946f1
#
_entry.id   ceaab27a022c2b4e0f4af628724946f1
#
_cell.length_a   1.000
_cell.length_b   1.000
_cell.length_c   1.000
_cell.angle_alpha   90.00
_cell.angle_beta   90.00
_cell.angle_gamma   90.00
#
_symmetry.space_group_name_H-M   'P 1'
#
loop_
_entity.id
_entity.type
_entity.pdbx_description
1 polymer ?
#
loop_
_entity_poly.entity_id
_entity_poly.type
_entity_poly.pdbx_seq_one_letter_code
_entity_poly.pdbx_strand_id
1 'polypeptide(L)'
;MKPNNPFLISGYHSPFFFCDRKKETENILNALYNERNLTLIAPRRMGKTGLIRHSFHILKEQNPEISTFYMDIFATQSLRDFTLLFANTILGQLDSSSQKALNRIGEIIRSCRPPLTFDPISGSPKVSIEIEDNKEESTLKEIFEYLATSEKRCYIAIDEFQQITEYPEKGVEALLRSYIQFLPNVNFIFAGSKNHVMQEMFTSTKRPFYQSTQIISLDKIEQDEYSNFAIEHFKKRNTQLSKEVFDFIYQKYEGHTWYLQYILNRLYSYNRDIDMQIVSYAIEEIISELSYSYIDLTRAYSTGNTRLLKAIASEGCVKEVLSGNFIKKHNLIAASSVNSSLKKLLDKELVYLSSEGYIIYDRFMSDWLKKY
;
A
#
# COMPACT_ATOMS: atom_id res chain seq x y z
N MET A 1 9.63 16.78 12.13
CA MET A 1 9.16 16.80 13.55
C MET A 1 8.92 15.36 13.97
N LYS A 2 9.35 14.95 15.17
CA LYS A 2 9.16 13.57 15.65
C LYS A 2 7.68 13.36 16.04
N PRO A 3 7.04 12.24 15.62
CA PRO A 3 5.68 11.93 16.06
C PRO A 3 5.57 11.77 17.58
N ASN A 4 4.48 12.29 18.14
CA ASN A 4 4.21 12.17 19.59
C ASN A 4 3.62 10.80 19.96
N ASN A 5 2.94 10.14 19.00
CA ASN A 5 2.36 8.82 19.17
C ASN A 5 3.18 7.80 18.38
N PRO A 6 3.66 6.71 19.03
CA PRO A 6 4.50 5.72 18.35
C PRO A 6 3.73 4.84 17.36
N PHE A 7 2.41 4.72 17.50
CA PHE A 7 1.57 3.92 16.63
C PHE A 7 1.10 4.74 15.43
N LEU A 8 1.89 4.70 14.35
CA LEU A 8 1.62 5.48 13.15
C LEU A 8 0.47 4.87 12.34
N ILE A 9 -0.56 5.67 12.05
CA ILE A 9 -1.71 5.24 11.24
C ILE A 9 -1.35 5.27 9.74
N SER A 10 -0.42 6.13 9.36
CA SER A 10 0.04 6.28 7.97
C SER A 10 1.51 6.64 7.89
N GLY A 11 2.14 6.30 6.77
CA GLY A 11 3.52 6.65 6.48
C GLY A 11 4.56 5.82 7.25
N TYR A 12 5.79 6.29 7.18
CA TYR A 12 6.96 5.77 7.88
C TYR A 12 7.79 6.96 8.38
N HIS A 13 8.32 6.87 9.58
CA HIS A 13 9.17 7.93 10.14
C HIS A 13 10.61 7.47 10.39
N SER A 14 10.80 6.43 11.19
CA SER A 14 12.11 5.88 11.54
C SER A 14 11.96 4.46 12.11
N PRO A 15 13.07 3.70 12.29
CA PRO A 15 13.03 2.35 12.87
C PRO A 15 12.33 2.28 14.24
N PHE A 16 12.42 3.34 15.05
CA PHE A 16 11.77 3.40 16.37
C PHE A 16 10.23 3.25 16.30
N PHE A 17 9.61 3.68 15.20
CA PHE A 17 8.15 3.62 14.98
C PHE A 17 7.72 2.45 14.11
N PHE A 18 8.67 1.58 13.73
CA PHE A 18 8.44 0.46 12.84
C PHE A 18 8.54 -0.86 13.62
N CYS A 19 7.48 -1.65 13.57
CA CYS A 19 7.41 -2.91 14.30
C CYS A 19 7.93 -4.05 13.45
N ASP A 20 8.94 -4.76 13.95
CA ASP A 20 9.46 -6.02 13.41
C ASP A 20 9.77 -6.00 11.89
N ARG A 21 9.32 -6.99 11.15
CA ARG A 21 9.60 -7.19 9.71
C ARG A 21 11.09 -7.40 9.40
N LYS A 22 11.87 -7.89 10.37
CA LYS A 22 13.33 -8.13 10.21
C LYS A 22 13.61 -9.06 9.04
N LYS A 23 12.90 -10.17 8.99
CA LYS A 23 13.04 -11.20 7.97
C LYS A 23 12.69 -10.70 6.57
N GLU A 24 11.58 -9.97 6.45
CA GLU A 24 11.17 -9.38 5.17
C GLU A 24 12.13 -8.26 4.75
N THR A 25 12.58 -7.44 5.70
CA THR A 25 13.59 -6.41 5.45
C THR A 25 14.90 -7.03 4.97
N GLU A 26 15.42 -8.05 5.63
CA GLU A 26 16.62 -8.78 5.21
C GLU A 26 16.47 -9.38 3.82
N ASN A 27 15.31 -9.96 3.50
CA ASN A 27 15.03 -10.50 2.17
C ASN A 27 15.04 -9.40 1.09
N ILE A 28 14.47 -8.24 1.36
CA ILE A 28 14.50 -7.09 0.44
C ILE A 28 15.95 -6.61 0.25
N LEU A 29 16.67 -6.36 1.34
CA LEU A 29 18.05 -5.90 1.27
C LEU A 29 18.94 -6.88 0.51
N ASN A 30 18.84 -8.17 0.83
CA ASN A 30 19.60 -9.23 0.15
C ASN A 30 19.30 -9.28 -1.36
N ALA A 31 18.03 -9.17 -1.75
CA ALA A 31 17.67 -9.16 -3.16
C ALA A 31 18.24 -7.94 -3.88
N LEU A 32 18.12 -6.74 -3.30
CA LEU A 32 18.61 -5.51 -3.91
C LEU A 32 20.15 -5.47 -4.01
N TYR A 33 20.85 -5.94 -2.98
CA TYR A 33 22.31 -6.06 -3.04
C TYR A 33 22.82 -7.07 -4.07
N ASN A 34 22.00 -8.08 -4.39
CA ASN A 34 22.29 -9.06 -5.43
C ASN A 34 21.61 -8.73 -6.78
N GLU A 35 21.28 -7.46 -7.00
CA GLU A 35 20.77 -6.94 -8.28
C GLU A 35 19.47 -7.61 -8.77
N ARG A 36 18.64 -8.10 -7.83
CA ARG A 36 17.36 -8.72 -8.15
C ARG A 36 16.22 -7.73 -7.99
N ASN A 37 15.36 -7.65 -8.98
CA ASN A 37 14.09 -6.97 -8.86
C ASN A 37 13.13 -7.76 -7.94
N LEU A 38 12.23 -7.06 -7.28
CA LEU A 38 11.31 -7.64 -6.32
C LEU A 38 9.85 -7.36 -6.69
N THR A 39 8.98 -8.29 -6.34
CA THR A 39 7.53 -8.06 -6.29
C THR A 39 7.05 -8.31 -4.86
N LEU A 40 6.48 -7.27 -4.24
CA LEU A 40 5.95 -7.31 -2.89
C LEU A 40 4.42 -7.35 -2.94
N ILE A 41 3.83 -8.49 -2.59
CA ILE A 41 2.39 -8.72 -2.65
C ILE A 41 1.83 -8.85 -1.24
N ALA A 42 0.84 -8.04 -0.91
CA ALA A 42 0.09 -8.17 0.34
C ALA A 42 -1.26 -7.46 0.24
N PRO A 43 -2.26 -7.89 0.98
CA PRO A 43 -3.51 -7.14 1.13
C PRO A 43 -3.24 -5.69 1.52
N ARG A 44 -4.19 -4.80 1.21
CA ARG A 44 -4.12 -3.42 1.70
C ARG A 44 -3.97 -3.39 3.21
N ARG A 45 -3.33 -2.34 3.73
CA ARG A 45 -3.21 -2.09 5.18
C ARG A 45 -2.33 -3.09 5.96
N MET A 46 -1.52 -3.92 5.26
CA MET A 46 -0.56 -4.85 5.88
C MET A 46 0.84 -4.26 6.10
N GLY A 47 1.07 -2.99 5.73
CA GLY A 47 2.33 -2.30 5.99
C GLY A 47 3.37 -2.36 4.87
N LYS A 48 2.98 -2.67 3.61
CA LYS A 48 3.90 -2.69 2.43
C LYS A 48 4.73 -1.42 2.31
N THR A 49 4.06 -0.27 2.26
CA THR A 49 4.71 1.05 2.13
C THR A 49 5.69 1.32 3.27
N GLY A 50 5.31 0.96 4.51
CA GLY A 50 6.17 1.07 5.68
C GLY A 50 7.43 0.22 5.54
N LEU A 51 7.30 -1.03 5.10
CA LEU A 51 8.41 -1.96 4.89
C LEU A 51 9.38 -1.46 3.79
N ILE A 52 8.86 -0.99 2.66
CA ILE A 52 9.68 -0.43 1.59
C ILE A 52 10.49 0.77 2.10
N ARG A 53 9.81 1.71 2.76
CA ARG A 53 10.48 2.92 3.29
C ARG A 53 11.48 2.60 4.40
N HIS A 54 11.19 1.59 5.23
CA HIS A 54 12.12 1.10 6.24
C HIS A 54 13.37 0.48 5.60
N SER A 55 13.20 -0.37 4.59
CA SER A 55 14.32 -0.95 3.83
C SER A 55 15.17 0.14 3.16
N PHE A 56 14.54 1.15 2.57
CA PHE A 56 15.24 2.28 1.96
C PHE A 56 15.98 3.14 3.00
N HIS A 57 15.43 3.27 4.19
CA HIS A 57 16.12 3.95 5.31
C HIS A 57 17.40 3.24 5.68
N ILE A 58 17.35 1.93 5.88
CA ILE A 58 18.53 1.11 6.20
C ILE A 58 19.57 1.14 5.08
N LEU A 59 19.14 1.02 3.82
CA LEU A 59 20.03 1.10 2.66
C LEU A 59 20.81 2.42 2.63
N LYS A 60 20.15 3.55 2.88
CA LYS A 60 20.78 4.87 2.93
C LYS A 60 21.73 5.05 4.12
N GLU A 61 21.40 4.47 5.28
CA GLU A 61 22.31 4.48 6.45
C GLU A 61 23.57 3.66 6.17
N GLN A 62 23.46 2.53 5.47
CA GLN A 62 24.61 1.67 5.15
C GLN A 62 25.43 2.21 3.98
N ASN A 63 24.81 2.85 3.02
CA ASN A 63 25.49 3.44 1.86
C ASN A 63 24.80 4.73 1.41
N PRO A 64 25.29 5.90 1.82
CA PRO A 64 24.72 7.21 1.46
C PRO A 64 24.78 7.55 -0.04
N GLU A 65 25.65 6.88 -0.82
CA GLU A 65 25.80 7.13 -2.26
C GLU A 65 24.66 6.55 -3.11
N ILE A 66 23.86 5.64 -2.56
CA ILE A 66 22.72 5.09 -3.28
C ILE A 66 21.56 6.08 -3.34
N SER A 67 20.79 6.00 -4.43
CA SER A 67 19.55 6.75 -4.58
C SER A 67 18.34 5.83 -4.44
N THR A 68 17.36 6.25 -3.62
CA THR A 68 16.13 5.48 -3.43
C THR A 68 14.93 6.32 -3.78
N PHE A 69 14.02 5.78 -4.58
CA PHE A 69 12.83 6.47 -5.07
C PHE A 69 11.59 5.66 -4.73
N TYR A 70 10.57 6.31 -4.23
CA TYR A 70 9.28 5.70 -3.95
C TYR A 70 8.19 6.51 -4.65
N MET A 71 7.35 5.82 -5.41
CA MET A 71 6.17 6.38 -6.04
C MET A 71 4.95 5.47 -5.84
N ASP A 72 3.81 6.08 -5.62
CA ASP A 72 2.52 5.42 -5.55
C ASP A 72 1.71 5.83 -6.79
N ILE A 73 1.40 4.86 -7.63
CA ILE A 73 0.72 5.12 -8.91
C ILE A 73 -0.80 4.91 -8.85
N PHE A 74 -1.37 4.76 -7.65
CA PHE A 74 -2.81 4.53 -7.47
C PHE A 74 -3.69 5.58 -8.15
N ALA A 75 -3.26 6.85 -8.12
CA ALA A 75 -4.02 7.96 -8.70
C ALA A 75 -3.85 8.13 -10.22
N THR A 76 -2.92 7.43 -10.84
CA THR A 76 -2.66 7.54 -12.28
C THR A 76 -3.71 6.80 -13.09
N GLN A 77 -4.12 7.39 -14.22
CA GLN A 77 -5.18 6.86 -15.09
C GLN A 77 -4.70 6.55 -16.52
N SER A 78 -3.46 6.91 -16.85
CA SER A 78 -2.89 6.79 -18.19
C SER A 78 -1.37 6.64 -18.15
N LEU A 79 -0.78 6.21 -19.26
CA LEU A 79 0.67 6.21 -19.45
C LEU A 79 1.26 7.61 -19.27
N ARG A 80 0.52 8.66 -19.69
CA ARG A 80 0.92 10.06 -19.50
C ARG A 80 1.07 10.40 -18.01
N ASP A 81 0.07 10.05 -17.17
CA ASP A 81 0.11 10.31 -15.74
C ASP A 81 1.26 9.57 -15.06
N PHE A 82 1.44 8.29 -15.44
CA PHE A 82 2.57 7.49 -14.97
C PHE A 82 3.90 8.16 -15.32
N THR A 83 4.08 8.56 -16.57
CA THR A 83 5.32 9.16 -17.05
C THR A 83 5.61 10.48 -16.33
N LEU A 84 4.59 11.32 -16.11
CA LEU A 84 4.72 12.57 -15.35
C LEU A 84 5.15 12.31 -13.90
N LEU A 85 4.51 11.36 -13.23
CA LEU A 85 4.85 11.01 -11.85
C LEU A 85 6.25 10.41 -11.75
N PHE A 86 6.62 9.54 -12.69
CA PHE A 86 7.95 8.94 -12.77
C PHE A 86 9.03 9.99 -13.00
N ALA A 87 8.82 10.88 -13.97
CA ALA A 87 9.71 11.99 -14.27
C ALA A 87 9.94 12.88 -13.03
N ASN A 88 8.85 13.32 -12.38
CA ASN A 88 8.95 14.18 -11.19
C ASN A 88 9.64 13.47 -10.01
N THR A 89 9.45 12.15 -9.88
CA THR A 89 10.09 11.36 -8.80
C THR A 89 11.59 11.22 -9.03
N ILE A 90 12.01 10.91 -10.27
CA ILE A 90 13.40 10.62 -10.59
C ILE A 90 14.22 11.90 -10.75
N LEU A 91 13.76 12.83 -11.62
CA LEU A 91 14.53 14.00 -12.01
C LEU A 91 14.65 15.02 -10.87
N GLY A 92 13.64 15.10 -10.01
CA GLY A 92 13.65 16.00 -8.85
C GLY A 92 14.61 15.59 -7.73
N GLN A 93 15.12 14.36 -7.73
CA GLN A 93 15.93 13.81 -6.63
C GLN A 93 17.35 13.37 -7.02
N LEU A 94 17.58 12.93 -8.25
CA LEU A 94 18.91 12.47 -8.68
C LEU A 94 19.96 13.56 -8.70
N ASP A 95 19.58 14.77 -9.09
CA ASP A 95 20.50 15.87 -9.34
C ASP A 95 20.01 17.20 -8.71
N SER A 96 19.43 17.18 -7.52
CA SER A 96 18.69 18.28 -6.90
C SER A 96 19.50 19.55 -6.55
N SER A 97 20.78 19.65 -6.85
CA SER A 97 21.60 20.70 -6.23
C SER A 97 22.52 21.51 -7.12
N SER A 98 22.56 21.34 -8.43
CA SER A 98 23.42 22.18 -9.27
C SER A 98 22.81 22.61 -10.62
N GLN A 99 23.13 23.82 -11.08
CA GLN A 99 22.79 24.32 -12.42
C GLN A 99 23.27 23.36 -13.53
N LYS A 100 24.38 22.63 -13.30
CA LYS A 100 24.89 21.60 -14.22
C LYS A 100 23.93 20.41 -14.35
N ALA A 101 23.29 20.02 -13.28
CA ALA A 101 22.30 18.95 -13.26
C ALA A 101 21.05 19.33 -14.06
N LEU A 102 20.54 20.55 -13.89
CA LEU A 102 19.40 21.08 -14.65
C LEU A 102 19.71 21.18 -16.16
N ASN A 103 20.93 21.58 -16.52
CA ASN A 103 21.34 21.60 -17.91
C ASN A 103 21.44 20.19 -18.51
N ARG A 104 21.97 19.22 -17.75
CA ARG A 104 22.05 17.82 -18.16
C ARG A 104 20.66 17.17 -18.34
N ILE A 105 19.72 17.48 -17.44
CA ILE A 105 18.32 17.07 -17.60
C ILE A 105 17.73 17.65 -18.88
N GLY A 106 17.92 18.94 -19.14
CA GLY A 106 17.43 19.61 -20.36
C GLY A 106 18.07 19.10 -21.66
N GLU A 107 19.33 18.61 -21.61
CA GLU A 107 20.01 18.01 -22.76
C GLU A 107 19.53 16.59 -23.06
N ILE A 108 19.18 15.82 -22.02
CA ILE A 108 18.77 14.41 -22.15
C ILE A 108 17.27 14.32 -22.44
N ILE A 109 16.46 15.15 -21.79
CA ILE A 109 14.99 15.10 -21.91
C ILE A 109 14.51 16.22 -22.83
N ARG A 110 14.53 15.93 -24.14
CA ARG A 110 14.13 16.87 -25.19
C ARG A 110 12.62 17.01 -25.35
N SER A 111 11.87 16.01 -24.91
CA SER A 111 10.41 15.94 -25.01
C SER A 111 9.67 16.60 -23.82
N CYS A 112 10.42 17.07 -22.83
CA CYS A 112 9.87 17.81 -21.69
C CYS A 112 10.30 19.28 -21.75
N ARG A 113 9.35 20.16 -21.44
CA ARG A 113 9.67 21.56 -21.09
C ARG A 113 9.76 21.62 -19.57
N PRO A 114 10.94 21.82 -18.97
CA PRO A 114 11.02 22.07 -17.55
C PRO A 114 10.70 23.57 -17.30
N PRO A 115 9.47 23.93 -16.92
CA PRO A 115 9.27 25.25 -16.36
C PRO A 115 9.92 25.24 -14.98
N LEU A 116 10.87 26.14 -14.78
CA LEU A 116 11.39 26.48 -13.47
C LEU A 116 10.27 27.18 -12.71
N THR A 117 9.56 26.45 -11.88
CA THR A 117 8.64 27.02 -10.90
C THR A 117 9.38 27.15 -9.57
N PHE A 118 9.12 28.23 -8.85
CA PHE A 118 9.66 28.39 -7.50
C PHE A 118 8.56 28.04 -6.51
N ASP A 119 8.90 27.24 -5.51
CA ASP A 119 8.00 26.97 -4.41
C ASP A 119 7.66 28.30 -3.72
N PRO A 120 6.37 28.69 -3.65
CA PRO A 120 5.98 30.01 -3.14
C PRO A 120 6.27 30.21 -1.64
N ILE A 121 6.54 29.13 -0.90
CA ILE A 121 6.79 29.17 0.54
C ILE A 121 8.30 29.16 0.84
N SER A 122 9.07 28.32 0.16
CA SER A 122 10.51 28.14 0.42
C SER A 122 11.41 28.91 -0.52
N GLY A 123 10.87 29.45 -1.62
CA GLY A 123 11.68 30.10 -2.68
C GLY A 123 12.61 29.15 -3.44
N SER A 124 12.54 27.85 -3.15
CA SER A 124 13.38 26.84 -3.78
C SER A 124 12.92 26.55 -5.20
N PRO A 125 13.84 26.39 -6.17
CA PRO A 125 13.46 26.01 -7.53
C PRO A 125 12.82 24.62 -7.51
N LYS A 126 11.58 24.53 -7.98
CA LYS A 126 10.84 23.28 -8.17
C LYS A 126 10.77 23.01 -9.67
N VAL A 127 11.33 21.90 -10.09
CA VAL A 127 11.20 21.44 -11.47
C VAL A 127 9.81 20.81 -11.60
N SER A 128 8.91 21.47 -12.31
CA SER A 128 7.66 20.85 -12.73
C SER A 128 7.84 20.43 -14.20
N ILE A 129 7.52 19.19 -14.50
CA ILE A 129 7.72 18.64 -15.84
C ILE A 129 6.39 18.65 -16.55
N GLU A 130 6.35 19.25 -17.72
CA GLU A 130 5.23 19.15 -18.64
C GLU A 130 5.63 18.29 -19.83
N ILE A 131 4.81 17.30 -20.16
CA ILE A 131 5.00 16.44 -21.33
C ILE A 131 4.17 17.00 -22.48
N GLU A 132 4.78 17.14 -23.66
CA GLU A 132 4.06 17.50 -24.88
C GLU A 132 3.05 16.40 -25.26
N ASP A 133 1.98 16.76 -25.94
CA ASP A 133 0.95 15.81 -26.35
C ASP A 133 1.53 14.71 -27.24
N ASN A 134 1.13 13.47 -26.97
CA ASN A 134 1.59 12.24 -27.65
C ASN A 134 3.13 12.01 -27.55
N LYS A 135 3.78 12.54 -26.51
CA LYS A 135 5.22 12.34 -26.25
C LYS A 135 5.52 11.49 -25.01
N GLU A 136 4.50 10.90 -24.38
CA GLU A 136 4.64 10.14 -23.14
C GLU A 136 5.61 8.95 -23.28
N GLU A 137 5.55 8.19 -24.37
CA GLU A 137 6.48 7.07 -24.59
C GLU A 137 7.91 7.54 -24.84
N SER A 138 8.10 8.61 -25.64
CA SER A 138 9.43 9.16 -25.89
C SER A 138 10.03 9.77 -24.63
N THR A 139 9.22 10.46 -23.84
CA THR A 139 9.65 11.01 -22.54
C THR A 139 10.03 9.91 -21.57
N LEU A 140 9.21 8.85 -21.48
CA LEU A 140 9.51 7.71 -20.64
C LEU A 140 10.82 7.04 -21.03
N LYS A 141 11.07 6.84 -22.32
CA LYS A 141 12.33 6.33 -22.86
C LYS A 141 13.52 7.20 -22.43
N GLU A 142 13.42 8.52 -22.62
CA GLU A 142 14.47 9.46 -22.24
C GLU A 142 14.78 9.42 -20.73
N ILE A 143 13.76 9.23 -19.86
CA ILE A 143 13.97 9.06 -18.41
C ILE A 143 14.72 7.77 -18.10
N PHE A 144 14.38 6.67 -18.77
CA PHE A 144 15.10 5.40 -18.61
C PHE A 144 16.54 5.48 -19.13
N GLU A 145 16.79 6.16 -20.25
CA GLU A 145 18.12 6.45 -20.75
C GLU A 145 18.93 7.31 -19.76
N TYR A 146 18.30 8.34 -19.16
CA TYR A 146 18.92 9.13 -18.10
C TYR A 146 19.29 8.29 -16.88
N LEU A 147 18.40 7.40 -16.41
CA LEU A 147 18.70 6.46 -15.33
C LEU A 147 19.88 5.55 -15.68
N ALA A 148 19.97 5.07 -16.91
CA ALA A 148 21.07 4.22 -17.36
C ALA A 148 22.42 4.94 -17.34
N THR A 149 22.44 6.27 -17.49
CA THR A 149 23.68 7.06 -17.41
C THR A 149 24.10 7.43 -15.99
N SER A 150 23.29 7.13 -14.99
CA SER A 150 23.61 7.40 -13.59
C SER A 150 24.77 6.55 -13.10
N GLU A 151 25.77 7.16 -12.51
CA GLU A 151 26.88 6.47 -11.83
C GLU A 151 26.44 5.88 -10.47
N LYS A 152 25.34 6.39 -9.94
CA LYS A 152 24.77 5.93 -8.66
C LYS A 152 23.89 4.71 -8.85
N ARG A 153 23.98 3.79 -7.91
CA ARG A 153 23.02 2.69 -7.81
C ARG A 153 21.65 3.24 -7.36
N CYS A 154 20.62 2.89 -8.08
CA CYS A 154 19.26 3.37 -7.85
C CYS A 154 18.32 2.22 -7.47
N TYR A 155 17.49 2.43 -6.44
CA TYR A 155 16.42 1.53 -6.05
C TYR A 155 15.09 2.25 -6.17
N ILE A 156 14.19 1.74 -7.01
CA ILE A 156 12.92 2.38 -7.35
C ILE A 156 11.77 1.47 -6.90
N ALA A 157 10.95 1.96 -5.98
CA ALA A 157 9.72 1.27 -5.58
C ALA A 157 8.52 1.93 -6.24
N ILE A 158 7.73 1.11 -6.92
CA ILE A 158 6.46 1.49 -7.55
C ILE A 158 5.35 0.77 -6.78
N ASP A 159 4.61 1.51 -5.97
CA ASP A 159 3.49 0.99 -5.18
C ASP A 159 2.20 1.04 -6.01
N GLU A 160 1.29 0.10 -5.73
CA GLU A 160 0.04 -0.16 -6.47
C GLU A 160 0.27 -0.42 -7.97
N PHE A 161 1.36 -1.16 -8.29
CA PHE A 161 1.83 -1.40 -9.66
C PHE A 161 0.78 -2.01 -10.58
N GLN A 162 -0.18 -2.78 -10.05
CA GLN A 162 -1.29 -3.32 -10.84
C GLN A 162 -2.14 -2.22 -11.51
N GLN A 163 -2.02 -0.95 -11.09
CA GLN A 163 -2.77 0.16 -11.68
C GLN A 163 -2.50 0.33 -13.17
N ILE A 164 -1.31 -0.04 -13.66
CA ILE A 164 -0.98 0.03 -15.10
C ILE A 164 -1.88 -0.86 -15.97
N THR A 165 -2.54 -1.86 -15.39
CA THR A 165 -3.47 -2.73 -16.13
C THR A 165 -4.82 -2.08 -16.41
N GLU A 166 -5.12 -0.97 -15.73
CA GLU A 166 -6.35 -0.20 -15.90
C GLU A 166 -6.18 0.95 -16.92
N TYR A 167 -4.98 1.17 -17.44
CA TYR A 167 -4.72 2.23 -18.41
C TYR A 167 -5.38 1.94 -19.77
N PRO A 168 -5.86 2.98 -20.48
CA PRO A 168 -6.45 2.82 -21.79
C PRO A 168 -5.43 2.38 -22.87
N GLU A 169 -4.15 2.71 -22.67
CA GLU A 169 -3.08 2.35 -23.60
C GLU A 169 -2.74 0.86 -23.51
N LYS A 170 -2.63 0.23 -24.67
CA LYS A 170 -2.28 -1.19 -24.75
C LYS A 170 -0.78 -1.39 -24.70
N GLY A 171 -0.35 -2.48 -24.05
CA GLY A 171 1.06 -2.91 -24.06
C GLY A 171 1.97 -2.16 -23.08
N VAL A 172 1.42 -1.40 -22.14
CA VAL A 172 2.18 -0.65 -21.13
C VAL A 172 3.13 -1.57 -20.34
N GLU A 173 2.69 -2.77 -19.97
CA GLU A 173 3.56 -3.75 -19.31
C GLU A 173 4.77 -4.13 -20.17
N ALA A 174 4.54 -4.41 -21.46
CA ALA A 174 5.61 -4.81 -22.38
C ALA A 174 6.60 -3.64 -22.60
N LEU A 175 6.07 -2.42 -22.71
CA LEU A 175 6.86 -1.20 -22.82
C LEU A 175 7.77 -1.01 -21.60
N LEU A 176 7.20 -1.02 -20.40
CA LEU A 176 7.99 -0.89 -19.17
C LEU A 176 9.02 -2.01 -19.02
N ARG A 177 8.63 -3.25 -19.32
CA ARG A 177 9.54 -4.40 -19.25
C ARG A 177 10.72 -4.25 -20.21
N SER A 178 10.49 -3.70 -21.42
CA SER A 178 11.54 -3.49 -22.41
C SER A 178 12.63 -2.51 -21.94
N TYR A 179 12.27 -1.52 -21.14
CA TYR A 179 13.24 -0.58 -20.57
C TYR A 179 13.94 -1.14 -19.32
N ILE A 180 13.16 -1.70 -18.39
CA ILE A 180 13.64 -2.14 -17.09
C ILE A 180 14.71 -3.22 -17.19
N GLN A 181 14.57 -4.15 -18.13
CA GLN A 181 15.50 -5.29 -18.26
C GLN A 181 16.95 -4.92 -18.66
N PHE A 182 17.16 -3.71 -19.16
CA PHE A 182 18.49 -3.26 -19.63
C PHE A 182 19.14 -2.23 -18.71
N LEU A 183 18.66 -2.07 -17.48
CA LEU A 183 19.22 -1.13 -16.51
C LEU A 183 20.12 -1.85 -15.51
N PRO A 184 21.45 -1.85 -15.69
CA PRO A 184 22.36 -2.61 -14.83
C PRO A 184 22.54 -1.97 -13.44
N ASN A 185 22.27 -0.68 -13.30
CA ASN A 185 22.47 0.11 -12.09
C ASN A 185 21.16 0.42 -11.33
N VAL A 186 20.03 -0.11 -11.79
CA VAL A 186 18.71 0.18 -11.23
C VAL A 186 17.96 -1.11 -10.89
N ASN A 187 17.49 -1.23 -9.66
CA ASN A 187 16.62 -2.33 -9.27
C ASN A 187 15.25 -1.81 -8.80
N PHE A 188 14.23 -2.58 -9.12
CA PHE A 188 12.85 -2.22 -8.89
C PHE A 188 12.21 -3.08 -7.79
N ILE A 189 11.34 -2.45 -7.01
CA ILE A 189 10.37 -3.09 -6.13
C ILE A 189 8.98 -2.76 -6.67
N PHE A 190 8.29 -3.75 -7.22
CA PHE A 190 6.89 -3.63 -7.64
C PHE A 190 6.00 -4.05 -6.48
N ALA A 191 5.27 -3.13 -5.88
CA ALA A 191 4.38 -3.44 -4.79
C ALA A 191 2.91 -3.33 -5.23
N GLY A 192 2.06 -4.18 -4.68
CA GLY A 192 0.63 -4.12 -5.01
C GLY A 192 -0.25 -4.84 -3.99
N SER A 193 -1.53 -4.43 -3.99
CA SER A 193 -2.54 -4.92 -3.05
C SER A 193 -3.56 -5.87 -3.67
N LYS A 194 -3.77 -5.82 -4.97
CA LYS A 194 -4.63 -6.76 -5.71
C LYS A 194 -3.87 -8.07 -5.96
N ASN A 195 -3.82 -8.95 -4.96
CA ASN A 195 -3.03 -10.19 -4.99
C ASN A 195 -3.19 -10.98 -6.28
N HIS A 196 -4.43 -11.18 -6.75
CA HIS A 196 -4.71 -11.93 -7.97
C HIS A 196 -4.06 -11.30 -9.21
N VAL A 197 -4.23 -9.97 -9.39
CA VAL A 197 -3.66 -9.25 -10.55
C VAL A 197 -2.14 -9.26 -10.49
N MET A 198 -1.56 -8.95 -9.33
CA MET A 198 -0.11 -8.97 -9.14
C MET A 198 0.48 -10.36 -9.37
N GLN A 199 -0.14 -11.42 -8.84
CA GLN A 199 0.31 -12.78 -9.12
C GLN A 199 0.24 -13.09 -10.61
N GLU A 200 -0.87 -12.79 -11.28
CA GLU A 200 -1.01 -13.00 -12.73
C GLU A 200 0.11 -12.29 -13.52
N MET A 201 0.38 -11.00 -13.23
CA MET A 201 1.41 -10.21 -13.90
C MET A 201 2.80 -10.84 -13.84
N PHE A 202 3.19 -11.43 -12.69
CA PHE A 202 4.54 -11.89 -12.45
C PHE A 202 4.73 -13.43 -12.55
N THR A 203 3.63 -14.22 -12.53
CA THR A 203 3.70 -15.69 -12.58
C THR A 203 3.09 -16.31 -13.84
N SER A 204 2.30 -15.57 -14.61
CA SER A 204 1.70 -16.08 -15.84
C SER A 204 2.67 -16.00 -17.01
N THR A 205 2.88 -17.12 -17.72
CA THR A 205 3.72 -17.19 -18.92
C THR A 205 3.27 -16.28 -20.07
N LYS A 206 2.03 -15.79 -20.01
CA LYS A 206 1.46 -14.89 -21.02
C LYS A 206 1.73 -13.41 -20.75
N ARG A 207 2.32 -13.08 -19.60
CA ARG A 207 2.52 -11.68 -19.18
C ARG A 207 3.97 -11.24 -19.36
N PRO A 208 4.23 -9.98 -19.71
CA PRO A 208 5.57 -9.46 -19.97
C PRO A 208 6.54 -9.60 -18.79
N PHE A 209 6.04 -9.47 -17.55
CA PHE A 209 6.84 -9.57 -16.33
C PHE A 209 7.01 -10.99 -15.79
N TYR A 210 6.63 -12.02 -16.57
CA TYR A 210 6.79 -13.43 -16.16
C TYR A 210 8.19 -13.72 -15.67
N GLN A 211 8.33 -14.26 -14.46
CA GLN A 211 9.60 -14.63 -13.82
C GLN A 211 10.70 -13.55 -13.83
N SER A 212 10.33 -12.28 -13.86
CA SER A 212 11.29 -11.16 -13.91
C SER A 212 11.72 -10.64 -12.54
N THR A 213 11.10 -11.12 -11.47
CA THR A 213 11.32 -10.65 -10.10
C THR A 213 11.31 -11.80 -9.09
N GLN A 214 11.93 -11.57 -7.93
CA GLN A 214 11.71 -12.40 -6.75
C GLN A 214 10.42 -11.95 -6.07
N ILE A 215 9.48 -12.88 -5.85
CA ILE A 215 8.20 -12.57 -5.20
C ILE A 215 8.35 -12.74 -3.69
N ILE A 216 7.90 -11.73 -2.95
CA ILE A 216 7.79 -11.72 -1.50
C ILE A 216 6.33 -11.46 -1.15
N SER A 217 5.73 -12.38 -0.42
CA SER A 217 4.41 -12.19 0.18
C SER A 217 4.58 -11.66 1.59
N LEU A 218 3.81 -10.61 1.93
CA LEU A 218 3.82 -10.05 3.26
C LEU A 218 2.65 -10.62 4.07
N ASP A 219 2.98 -11.32 5.14
CA ASP A 219 2.02 -11.86 6.08
C ASP A 219 1.83 -10.96 7.30
N LYS A 220 1.05 -11.41 8.28
CA LYS A 220 0.86 -10.74 9.57
C LYS A 220 2.20 -10.64 10.31
N ILE A 221 2.37 -9.62 11.14
CA ILE A 221 3.45 -9.57 12.11
C ILE A 221 3.16 -10.60 13.19
N GLU A 222 4.15 -11.36 13.60
CA GLU A 222 4.01 -12.35 14.67
C GLU A 222 3.45 -11.71 15.95
N GLN A 223 2.50 -12.39 16.60
CA GLN A 223 1.74 -11.83 17.71
C GLN A 223 2.64 -11.41 18.88
N ASP A 224 3.62 -12.22 19.23
CA ASP A 224 4.53 -11.95 20.34
C ASP A 224 5.45 -10.76 20.03
N GLU A 225 5.97 -10.66 18.81
CA GLU A 225 6.80 -9.54 18.39
C GLU A 225 6.02 -8.22 18.43
N TYR A 226 4.78 -8.25 17.94
CA TYR A 226 3.94 -7.06 17.95
C TYR A 226 3.49 -6.67 19.36
N SER A 227 3.18 -7.66 20.20
CA SER A 227 2.85 -7.47 21.61
C SER A 227 4.01 -6.78 22.34
N ASN A 228 5.22 -7.30 22.20
CA ASN A 228 6.42 -6.73 22.82
C ASN A 228 6.64 -5.27 22.37
N PHE A 229 6.54 -4.99 21.08
CA PHE A 229 6.63 -3.63 20.54
C PHE A 229 5.59 -2.69 21.19
N ALA A 230 4.33 -3.12 21.26
CA ALA A 230 3.26 -2.31 21.83
C ALA A 230 3.49 -2.05 23.33
N ILE A 231 3.75 -3.11 24.11
CA ILE A 231 3.95 -3.05 25.57
C ILE A 231 5.14 -2.14 25.92
N GLU A 232 6.25 -2.24 25.18
CA GLU A 232 7.42 -1.38 25.40
C GLU A 232 7.09 0.11 25.21
N HIS A 233 6.28 0.46 24.21
CA HIS A 233 5.90 1.85 23.99
C HIS A 233 4.99 2.39 25.09
N PHE A 234 4.04 1.61 25.59
CA PHE A 234 3.22 1.99 26.75
C PHE A 234 4.08 2.15 28.00
N LYS A 235 4.99 1.22 28.27
CA LYS A 235 5.94 1.28 29.40
C LYS A 235 6.81 2.53 29.36
N LYS A 236 7.31 2.95 28.20
CA LYS A 236 8.09 4.19 28.02
C LYS A 236 7.31 5.46 28.40
N ARG A 237 5.98 5.37 28.46
CA ARG A 237 5.10 6.46 28.89
C ARG A 237 4.61 6.31 30.33
N ASN A 238 5.13 5.33 31.09
CA ASN A 238 4.69 4.97 32.43
C ASN A 238 3.21 4.55 32.50
N THR A 239 2.71 3.89 31.46
CA THR A 239 1.38 3.28 31.37
C THR A 239 1.52 1.80 31.06
N GLN A 240 0.47 1.00 31.36
CA GLN A 240 0.51 -0.42 31.18
C GLN A 240 -0.48 -0.88 30.09
N LEU A 241 0.00 -1.81 29.28
CA LEU A 241 -0.79 -2.62 28.36
C LEU A 241 -0.41 -4.06 28.64
N SER A 242 -1.34 -4.88 29.14
CA SER A 242 -1.04 -6.30 29.39
C SER A 242 -1.01 -7.09 28.07
N LYS A 243 -0.29 -8.22 28.10
CA LYS A 243 -0.25 -9.14 26.93
C LYS A 243 -1.65 -9.66 26.59
N GLU A 244 -2.46 -10.01 27.57
CA GLU A 244 -3.83 -10.51 27.35
C GLU A 244 -4.71 -9.47 26.63
N VAL A 245 -4.60 -8.21 27.01
CA VAL A 245 -5.32 -7.11 26.36
C VAL A 245 -4.87 -6.93 24.91
N PHE A 246 -3.55 -6.97 24.66
CA PHE A 246 -3.02 -6.92 23.30
C PHE A 246 -3.47 -8.12 22.47
N ASP A 247 -3.39 -9.33 23.03
CA ASP A 247 -3.76 -10.58 22.36
C ASP A 247 -5.23 -10.58 21.94
N PHE A 248 -6.11 -10.02 22.78
CA PHE A 248 -7.51 -9.83 22.42
C PHE A 248 -7.68 -8.93 21.19
N ILE A 249 -6.97 -7.78 21.14
CA ILE A 249 -7.02 -6.86 19.99
C ILE A 249 -6.47 -7.57 18.75
N TYR A 250 -5.34 -8.27 18.89
CA TYR A 250 -4.69 -8.98 17.80
C TYR A 250 -5.60 -10.05 17.19
N GLN A 251 -6.22 -10.86 18.00
CA GLN A 251 -7.14 -11.93 17.57
C GLN A 251 -8.40 -11.35 16.93
N LYS A 252 -9.01 -10.33 17.54
CA LYS A 252 -10.22 -9.68 17.04
C LYS A 252 -10.04 -9.10 15.63
N TYR A 253 -8.88 -8.54 15.35
CA TYR A 253 -8.54 -7.94 14.04
C TYR A 253 -7.57 -8.79 13.22
N GLU A 254 -7.42 -10.07 13.59
CA GLU A 254 -6.66 -11.08 12.85
C GLU A 254 -5.22 -10.67 12.53
N GLY A 255 -4.55 -9.91 13.40
CA GLY A 255 -3.18 -9.43 13.21
C GLY A 255 -3.01 -8.39 12.10
N HIS A 256 -4.10 -7.80 11.61
CA HIS A 256 -4.05 -6.83 10.52
C HIS A 256 -3.40 -5.53 10.97
N THR A 257 -2.22 -5.23 10.47
CA THR A 257 -1.32 -4.17 10.95
C THR A 257 -2.01 -2.82 11.12
N TRP A 258 -2.80 -2.37 10.14
CA TRP A 258 -3.41 -1.05 10.20
C TRP A 258 -4.48 -0.91 11.30
N TYR A 259 -5.31 -1.96 11.50
CA TYR A 259 -6.33 -1.90 12.55
C TYR A 259 -5.69 -1.91 13.94
N LEU A 260 -4.64 -2.73 14.12
CA LEU A 260 -3.91 -2.72 15.38
C LEU A 260 -3.26 -1.36 15.64
N GLN A 261 -2.58 -0.79 14.63
CA GLN A 261 -1.99 0.56 14.76
C GLN A 261 -3.05 1.61 15.08
N TYR A 262 -4.21 1.54 14.45
CA TYR A 262 -5.29 2.52 14.68
C TYR A 262 -5.83 2.45 16.11
N ILE A 263 -6.08 1.23 16.62
CA ILE A 263 -6.56 1.00 17.98
C ILE A 263 -5.48 1.38 19.01
N LEU A 264 -4.25 0.91 18.81
CA LEU A 264 -3.13 1.23 19.71
C LEU A 264 -2.84 2.73 19.76
N ASN A 265 -2.97 3.42 18.62
CA ASN A 265 -2.85 4.88 18.56
C ASN A 265 -3.91 5.57 19.44
N ARG A 266 -5.16 5.12 19.36
CA ARG A 266 -6.26 5.62 20.19
C ARG A 266 -6.01 5.34 21.67
N LEU A 267 -5.69 4.10 22.02
CA LEU A 267 -5.42 3.69 23.40
C LEU A 267 -4.24 4.46 24.01
N TYR A 268 -3.18 4.64 23.24
CA TYR A 268 -2.01 5.41 23.68
C TYR A 268 -2.36 6.86 23.98
N SER A 269 -3.33 7.46 23.26
CA SER A 269 -3.74 8.84 23.48
C SER A 269 -4.44 9.07 24.86
N TYR A 270 -5.00 8.03 25.47
CA TYR A 270 -5.69 8.14 26.77
C TYR A 270 -4.74 8.37 27.94
N ASN A 271 -3.45 8.07 27.78
CA ASN A 271 -2.42 8.34 28.80
C ASN A 271 -2.70 7.69 30.15
N ARG A 272 -3.16 6.47 30.16
CA ARG A 272 -3.48 5.67 31.36
C ARG A 272 -3.27 4.19 31.11
N ASP A 273 -3.33 3.37 32.16
CA ASP A 273 -3.33 1.91 32.04
C ASP A 273 -4.52 1.42 31.25
N ILE A 274 -4.31 0.40 30.41
CA ILE A 274 -5.31 -0.12 29.48
C ILE A 274 -5.81 -1.48 29.96
N ASP A 275 -7.11 -1.55 30.19
CA ASP A 275 -7.86 -2.77 30.44
C ASP A 275 -8.84 -3.10 29.31
N MET A 276 -9.55 -4.24 29.45
CA MET A 276 -10.52 -4.69 28.45
C MET A 276 -11.71 -3.76 28.24
N GLN A 277 -12.12 -3.04 29.29
CA GLN A 277 -13.23 -2.09 29.19
C GLN A 277 -12.82 -0.87 28.36
N ILE A 278 -11.62 -0.38 28.60
CA ILE A 278 -11.05 0.75 27.83
C ILE A 278 -10.84 0.37 26.35
N VAL A 279 -10.41 -0.87 26.06
CA VAL A 279 -10.32 -1.35 24.68
C VAL A 279 -11.68 -1.38 24.00
N SER A 280 -12.68 -1.95 24.69
CA SER A 280 -14.05 -2.00 24.16
C SER A 280 -14.61 -0.62 23.89
N TYR A 281 -14.40 0.30 24.81
CA TYR A 281 -14.79 1.72 24.66
C TYR A 281 -14.07 2.39 23.47
N ALA A 282 -12.75 2.20 23.33
CA ALA A 282 -12.00 2.77 22.22
C ALA A 282 -12.47 2.26 20.85
N ILE A 283 -12.79 0.97 20.75
CA ILE A 283 -13.32 0.37 19.53
C ILE A 283 -14.70 0.94 19.20
N GLU A 284 -15.55 1.12 20.21
CA GLU A 284 -16.87 1.72 20.01
C GLU A 284 -16.80 3.20 19.58
N GLU A 285 -15.89 3.98 20.15
CA GLU A 285 -15.62 5.36 19.69
C GLU A 285 -15.20 5.38 18.22
N ILE A 286 -14.23 4.52 17.82
CA ILE A 286 -13.75 4.44 16.44
C ILE A 286 -14.91 4.10 15.50
N ILE A 287 -15.72 3.10 15.82
CA ILE A 287 -16.87 2.68 15.00
C ILE A 287 -17.91 3.80 14.92
N SER A 288 -18.16 4.50 16.01
CA SER A 288 -19.08 5.64 16.05
C SER A 288 -18.63 6.80 15.17
N GLU A 289 -17.34 7.15 15.21
CA GLU A 289 -16.74 8.18 14.35
C GLU A 289 -16.85 7.82 12.86
N LEU A 290 -16.64 6.55 12.51
CA LEU A 290 -16.73 6.04 11.13
C LEU A 290 -18.16 5.80 10.65
N SER A 291 -19.13 5.76 11.57
CA SER A 291 -20.53 5.41 11.28
C SER A 291 -21.14 6.28 10.19
N TYR A 292 -20.85 7.58 10.18
CA TYR A 292 -21.37 8.51 9.18
C TYR A 292 -20.92 8.10 7.76
N SER A 293 -19.64 7.79 7.59
CA SER A 293 -19.08 7.34 6.31
C SER A 293 -19.67 5.99 5.87
N TYR A 294 -19.92 5.10 6.82
CA TYR A 294 -20.52 3.78 6.52
C TYR A 294 -22.00 3.88 6.13
N ILE A 295 -22.75 4.80 6.77
CA ILE A 295 -24.14 5.09 6.38
C ILE A 295 -24.16 5.62 4.95
N ASP A 296 -23.35 6.61 4.62
CA ASP A 296 -23.33 7.18 3.27
C ASP A 296 -22.88 6.15 2.23
N LEU A 297 -21.87 5.35 2.55
CA LEU A 297 -21.43 4.25 1.70
C LEU A 297 -22.57 3.26 1.43
N THR A 298 -23.27 2.81 2.48
CA THR A 298 -24.35 1.83 2.33
C THR A 298 -25.57 2.37 1.61
N ARG A 299 -25.86 3.67 1.71
CA ARG A 299 -26.92 4.34 0.94
C ARG A 299 -26.66 4.36 -0.57
N ALA A 300 -25.39 4.36 -0.97
CA ALA A 300 -25.02 4.30 -2.39
C ALA A 300 -25.29 2.93 -3.05
N TYR A 301 -25.64 1.92 -2.25
CA TYR A 301 -25.88 0.56 -2.72
C TYR A 301 -27.36 0.17 -2.61
N SER A 302 -27.77 -0.78 -3.45
CA SER A 302 -29.13 -1.33 -3.39
C SER A 302 -29.38 -2.05 -2.06
N THR A 303 -30.65 -2.14 -1.68
CA THR A 303 -31.07 -2.89 -0.48
C THR A 303 -30.56 -4.32 -0.48
N GLY A 304 -30.51 -4.99 -1.66
CA GLY A 304 -29.96 -6.34 -1.77
C GLY A 304 -28.46 -6.43 -1.44
N ASN A 305 -27.67 -5.46 -1.91
CA ASN A 305 -26.25 -5.39 -1.61
C ASN A 305 -26.01 -5.15 -0.10
N THR A 306 -26.74 -4.21 0.49
CA THR A 306 -26.62 -3.91 1.93
C THR A 306 -27.04 -5.10 2.80
N ARG A 307 -28.11 -5.83 2.43
CA ARG A 307 -28.52 -7.05 3.12
C ARG A 307 -27.43 -8.14 3.05
N LEU A 308 -26.82 -8.31 1.88
CA LEU A 308 -25.72 -9.27 1.71
C LEU A 308 -24.49 -8.89 2.54
N LEU A 309 -24.12 -7.59 2.59
CA LEU A 309 -23.06 -7.11 3.47
C LEU A 309 -23.34 -7.42 4.93
N LYS A 310 -24.55 -7.14 5.42
CA LYS A 310 -24.95 -7.46 6.80
C LYS A 310 -24.92 -8.96 7.07
N ALA A 311 -25.36 -9.78 6.12
CA ALA A 311 -25.33 -11.23 6.23
C ALA A 311 -23.90 -11.78 6.35
N ILE A 312 -22.98 -11.32 5.49
CA ILE A 312 -21.57 -11.72 5.56
C ILE A 312 -20.92 -11.22 6.86
N ALA A 313 -21.20 -9.97 7.27
CA ALA A 313 -20.66 -9.41 8.50
C ALA A 313 -21.10 -10.20 9.72
N SER A 314 -22.37 -10.61 9.82
CA SER A 314 -22.91 -11.37 10.97
C SER A 314 -22.27 -12.74 11.13
N GLU A 315 -21.88 -13.41 10.04
CA GLU A 315 -21.18 -14.69 10.08
C GLU A 315 -19.66 -14.54 10.26
N GLY A 316 -19.12 -13.36 9.97
CA GLY A 316 -17.68 -13.07 9.96
C GLY A 316 -17.00 -13.59 8.70
N CYS A 317 -17.10 -14.88 8.39
CA CYS A 317 -16.56 -15.51 7.18
C CYS A 317 -17.58 -16.52 6.60
N VAL A 318 -17.84 -16.45 5.30
CA VAL A 318 -18.85 -17.30 4.64
C VAL A 318 -18.23 -18.05 3.48
N LYS A 319 -18.17 -19.38 3.57
CA LYS A 319 -17.64 -20.22 2.47
C LYS A 319 -18.60 -20.29 1.29
N GLU A 320 -19.89 -20.47 1.56
CA GLU A 320 -20.92 -20.76 0.57
C GLU A 320 -22.04 -19.71 0.59
N VAL A 321 -21.75 -18.50 0.10
CA VAL A 321 -22.70 -17.37 0.06
C VAL A 321 -23.97 -17.67 -0.78
N LEU A 322 -23.88 -18.60 -1.73
CA LEU A 322 -24.99 -18.99 -2.59
C LEU A 322 -25.77 -20.20 -2.09
N SER A 323 -25.39 -20.78 -0.92
CA SER A 323 -26.10 -21.93 -0.38
C SER A 323 -27.54 -21.58 0.06
N GLY A 324 -28.45 -22.51 -0.14
CA GLY A 324 -29.86 -22.35 0.28
C GLY A 324 -30.00 -22.05 1.77
N ASN A 325 -29.12 -22.64 2.60
CA ASN A 325 -29.09 -22.42 4.04
C ASN A 325 -28.73 -20.97 4.39
N PHE A 326 -27.68 -20.42 3.78
CA PHE A 326 -27.26 -19.04 4.00
C PHE A 326 -28.34 -18.05 3.52
N ILE A 327 -28.89 -18.26 2.32
CA ILE A 327 -29.94 -17.42 1.73
C ILE A 327 -31.19 -17.41 2.64
N LYS A 328 -31.62 -18.58 3.11
CA LYS A 328 -32.79 -18.70 4.00
C LYS A 328 -32.53 -18.09 5.38
N LYS A 329 -31.38 -18.35 5.97
CA LYS A 329 -30.99 -17.82 7.30
C LYS A 329 -31.03 -16.29 7.34
N HIS A 330 -30.57 -15.64 6.27
CA HIS A 330 -30.47 -14.17 6.20
C HIS A 330 -31.58 -13.49 5.40
N ASN A 331 -32.66 -14.22 5.06
CA ASN A 331 -33.80 -13.70 4.30
C ASN A 331 -33.39 -13.00 3.01
N LEU A 332 -32.39 -13.55 2.31
CA LEU A 332 -31.95 -13.06 1.02
C LEU A 332 -32.95 -13.53 -0.09
N ILE A 333 -32.98 -12.80 -1.23
CA ILE A 333 -34.05 -13.03 -2.22
C ILE A 333 -33.83 -14.39 -2.94
N ALA A 334 -32.90 -14.45 -3.87
CA ALA A 334 -32.61 -15.63 -4.69
C ALA A 334 -31.12 -15.74 -4.95
N ALA A 335 -30.63 -16.96 -5.20
CA ALA A 335 -29.22 -17.21 -5.47
C ALA A 335 -28.67 -16.37 -6.62
N SER A 336 -29.45 -16.15 -7.69
CA SER A 336 -29.03 -15.29 -8.82
C SER A 336 -28.84 -13.83 -8.43
N SER A 337 -29.74 -13.28 -7.60
CA SER A 337 -29.66 -11.92 -7.08
C SER A 337 -28.48 -11.77 -6.11
N VAL A 338 -28.24 -12.76 -5.24
CA VAL A 338 -27.09 -12.81 -4.32
C VAL A 338 -25.78 -12.84 -5.11
N ASN A 339 -25.70 -13.66 -6.17
CA ASN A 339 -24.51 -13.73 -7.02
C ASN A 339 -24.22 -12.39 -7.72
N SER A 340 -25.26 -11.73 -8.25
CA SER A 340 -25.10 -10.40 -8.85
C SER A 340 -24.64 -9.35 -7.84
N SER A 341 -25.20 -9.38 -6.63
CA SER A 341 -24.77 -8.50 -5.53
C SER A 341 -23.34 -8.80 -5.10
N LEU A 342 -22.97 -10.07 -4.96
CA LEU A 342 -21.63 -10.51 -4.55
C LEU A 342 -20.58 -10.02 -5.56
N LYS A 343 -20.83 -10.18 -6.87
CA LYS A 343 -19.92 -9.66 -7.90
C LYS A 343 -19.68 -8.16 -7.74
N LYS A 344 -20.73 -7.37 -7.59
CA LYS A 344 -20.62 -5.92 -7.39
C LYS A 344 -19.83 -5.55 -6.14
N LEU A 345 -20.03 -6.30 -5.04
CA LEU A 345 -19.33 -6.05 -3.78
C LEU A 345 -17.85 -6.44 -3.85
N LEU A 346 -17.51 -7.49 -4.61
CA LEU A 346 -16.13 -7.87 -4.93
C LEU A 346 -15.45 -6.82 -5.82
N ASP A 347 -16.11 -6.39 -6.90
CA ASP A 347 -15.59 -5.36 -7.80
C ASP A 347 -15.32 -4.03 -7.09
N LYS A 348 -16.14 -3.71 -6.08
CA LYS A 348 -15.99 -2.51 -5.25
C LYS A 348 -15.09 -2.71 -4.02
N GLU A 349 -14.48 -3.87 -3.90
CA GLU A 349 -13.60 -4.23 -2.79
C GLU A 349 -14.25 -4.06 -1.39
N LEU A 350 -15.57 -4.19 -1.28
CA LEU A 350 -16.29 -4.21 0.01
C LEU A 350 -16.29 -5.60 0.64
N VAL A 351 -16.23 -6.62 -0.19
CA VAL A 351 -16.09 -8.03 0.16
C VAL A 351 -14.86 -8.55 -0.56
N TYR A 352 -14.12 -9.44 0.05
CA TYR A 352 -13.07 -10.19 -0.64
C TYR A 352 -13.14 -11.69 -0.30
N LEU A 353 -12.61 -12.51 -1.19
CA LEU A 353 -12.49 -13.95 -1.00
C LEU A 353 -11.13 -14.26 -0.38
N SER A 354 -11.14 -14.70 0.89
CA SER A 354 -9.98 -15.26 1.56
C SER A 354 -9.87 -16.77 1.29
N SER A 355 -8.82 -17.42 1.81
CA SER A 355 -8.70 -18.88 1.82
C SER A 355 -9.83 -19.58 2.56
N GLU A 356 -10.46 -18.90 3.51
CA GLU A 356 -11.51 -19.44 4.37
C GLU A 356 -12.93 -19.13 3.86
N GLY A 357 -13.09 -18.10 3.03
CA GLY A 357 -14.40 -17.70 2.50
C GLY A 357 -14.50 -16.18 2.27
N TYR A 358 -15.72 -15.73 2.00
CA TYR A 358 -16.03 -14.31 1.79
C TYR A 358 -16.12 -13.57 3.10
N ILE A 359 -15.43 -12.43 3.19
CA ILE A 359 -15.35 -11.57 4.38
C ILE A 359 -15.49 -10.10 3.99
N ILE A 360 -16.00 -9.29 4.90
CA ILE A 360 -16.03 -7.83 4.70
C ILE A 360 -14.60 -7.30 4.72
N TYR A 361 -14.24 -6.51 3.73
CA TYR A 361 -12.87 -5.99 3.59
C TYR A 361 -12.47 -5.07 4.76
N ASP A 362 -13.33 -4.11 5.11
CA ASP A 362 -13.10 -3.21 6.24
C ASP A 362 -13.64 -3.82 7.54
N ARG A 363 -12.73 -4.14 8.49
CA ARG A 363 -13.07 -4.81 9.75
C ARG A 363 -13.89 -3.93 10.69
N PHE A 364 -13.66 -2.60 10.71
CA PHE A 364 -14.49 -1.68 11.47
C PHE A 364 -15.89 -1.58 10.87
N MET A 365 -15.99 -1.58 9.53
CA MET A 365 -17.29 -1.67 8.85
C MET A 365 -18.00 -2.98 9.16
N SER A 366 -17.28 -4.11 9.22
CA SER A 366 -17.84 -5.40 9.62
C SER A 366 -18.47 -5.33 11.02
N ASP A 367 -17.74 -4.75 11.99
CA ASP A 367 -18.25 -4.58 13.35
C ASP A 367 -19.45 -3.62 13.41
N TRP A 368 -19.41 -2.54 12.61
CA TRP A 368 -20.53 -1.61 12.47
C TRP A 368 -21.78 -2.30 11.88
N LEU A 369 -21.64 -3.10 10.81
CA LEU A 369 -22.74 -3.82 10.17
C LEU A 369 -23.41 -4.87 11.07
N LYS A 370 -22.68 -5.41 12.06
CA LYS A 370 -23.23 -6.33 13.08
C LYS A 370 -24.13 -5.61 14.09
N LYS A 371 -23.87 -4.32 14.31
CA LYS A 371 -24.55 -3.51 15.33
C LYS A 371 -25.76 -2.76 14.78
N TYR A 372 -25.73 -2.36 13.51
CA TYR A 372 -26.73 -1.54 12.83
C TYR A 372 -27.33 -2.25 11.60
#